data_a00a8c89562d17c451d81b235069de69
#
_entry.id   a00a8c89562d17c451d81b235069de69
#
_cell.length_a   1.000
_cell.length_b   1.000
_cell.length_c   1.000
_cell.angle_alpha   90.00
_cell.angle_beta   90.00
_cell.angle_gamma   90.00
#
_symmetry.space_group_name_H-M   'P 1'
#
loop_
_entity.id
_entity.type
_entity.pdbx_description
1 polymer ?
#
loop_
_entity_poly.entity_id
_entity_poly.type
_entity_poly.pdbx_seq_one_letter_code
_entity_poly.pdbx_strand_id
1 'polypeptide(L)'
;MARQNGDTHQESYVPTTIKAAELAQLKAKRDTNIIGSTVSGKKVEVDTGRDLHIQSLQDVDNFKEHSKSAGFSVSSKPNFKNPTGSINASVGRIDSKWKSVTEQAGIYAGEEGYDINVGNSTTLEGALIKSNAPKTKNKLTTKSLEMKDIKNEAEYTYSNNGIGYNYYGSKKKLEEMKTNDKKGYDKIYNNIGLVPNLGVGSKGKARSTTQSAISDVY
;
A
#
# COMPACT_ATOMS: atom_id res chain seq x y z
N MET A 1 -7.22 -1.58 -30.78
CA MET A 1 -6.92 -0.29 -30.14
C MET A 1 -6.94 -0.50 -28.64
N ALA A 2 -5.91 -0.07 -27.94
CA ALA A 2 -5.85 -0.15 -26.48
C ALA A 2 -5.57 1.24 -25.94
N ARG A 3 -6.18 1.58 -24.81
CA ARG A 3 -5.93 2.82 -24.06
C ARG A 3 -5.80 2.47 -22.58
N GLN A 4 -4.74 2.98 -21.97
CA GLN A 4 -4.45 2.80 -20.56
C GLN A 4 -4.20 4.18 -19.97
N ASN A 5 -4.86 4.48 -18.88
CA ASN A 5 -4.64 5.69 -18.09
C ASN A 5 -4.39 5.25 -16.67
N GLY A 6 -3.33 5.76 -16.05
CA GLY A 6 -2.98 5.49 -14.66
C GLY A 6 -2.66 6.79 -13.94
N ASP A 7 -3.09 6.89 -12.70
CA ASP A 7 -2.75 7.95 -11.76
C ASP A 7 -2.01 7.34 -10.58
N THR A 8 -0.87 7.90 -10.23
CA THR A 8 -0.07 7.49 -9.07
C THR A 8 0.08 8.68 -8.14
N HIS A 9 -0.18 8.49 -6.87
CA HIS A 9 0.11 9.44 -5.81
C HIS A 9 0.97 8.76 -4.78
N GLN A 10 2.22 9.21 -4.66
CA GLN A 10 3.20 8.67 -3.74
C GLN A 10 3.76 9.78 -2.86
N GLU A 11 3.72 9.59 -1.56
CA GLU A 11 4.39 10.41 -0.56
C GLU A 11 5.31 9.53 0.27
N SER A 12 6.57 9.88 0.34
CA SER A 12 7.57 9.17 1.14
C SER A 12 8.34 10.18 1.97
N TYR A 13 8.49 9.87 3.26
CA TYR A 13 9.19 10.71 4.20
C TYR A 13 10.59 10.17 4.45
N VAL A 14 11.57 11.03 4.30
CA VAL A 14 12.96 10.70 4.68
C VAL A 14 13.17 11.15 6.12
N PRO A 15 13.38 10.21 7.07
CA PRO A 15 13.54 10.56 8.47
C PRO A 15 14.84 11.31 8.72
N THR A 16 14.76 12.33 9.57
CA THR A 16 15.93 12.98 10.11
C THR A 16 16.42 12.19 11.32
N THR A 17 17.69 11.85 11.34
CA THR A 17 18.30 11.13 12.46
C THR A 17 19.32 12.01 13.15
N ILE A 18 19.13 12.26 14.45
CA ILE A 18 20.11 12.84 15.34
C ILE A 18 20.77 11.68 16.09
N LYS A 19 22.06 11.46 15.84
CA LYS A 19 22.81 10.37 16.47
C LYS A 19 24.05 10.93 17.16
N ALA A 20 24.15 10.70 18.45
CA ALA A 20 25.33 11.01 19.26
C ALA A 20 26.04 9.71 19.71
N ALA A 21 27.35 9.71 19.74
CA ALA A 21 28.11 8.56 20.22
C ALA A 21 27.92 8.33 21.74
N GLU A 22 27.90 9.40 22.51
CA GLU A 22 27.76 9.32 23.96
C GLU A 22 26.45 9.95 24.43
N LEU A 23 26.29 11.27 24.34
CA LEU A 23 25.18 12.02 24.88
C LEU A 23 24.45 12.80 23.76
N ALA A 24 23.17 12.50 23.53
CA ALA A 24 22.25 13.35 22.76
C ALA A 24 21.48 14.25 23.72
N GLN A 25 21.64 15.56 23.61
CA GLN A 25 20.97 16.50 24.47
C GLN A 25 20.11 17.48 23.67
N LEU A 26 18.82 17.54 24.00
CA LEU A 26 17.85 18.46 23.42
C LEU A 26 17.33 19.40 24.51
N LYS A 27 17.40 20.71 24.27
CA LYS A 27 16.87 21.73 25.18
C LYS A 27 16.01 22.73 24.45
N ALA A 28 14.79 22.89 24.94
CA ALA A 28 13.84 23.86 24.42
C ALA A 28 13.14 24.63 25.55
N LYS A 29 13.06 25.94 25.44
CA LYS A 29 12.31 26.76 26.43
C LYS A 29 10.80 26.56 26.34
N ARG A 30 10.29 26.12 25.18
CA ARG A 30 8.86 25.88 24.93
C ARG A 30 8.66 24.43 24.50
N ASP A 31 8.37 24.20 23.26
CA ASP A 31 7.94 22.91 22.73
C ASP A 31 9.08 22.21 21.99
N THR A 32 9.10 20.89 22.11
CA THR A 32 9.96 20.01 21.30
C THR A 32 9.08 19.12 20.46
N ASN A 33 9.28 19.16 19.14
CA ASN A 33 8.58 18.30 18.18
C ASN A 33 9.58 17.40 17.45
N ILE A 34 9.38 16.09 17.57
CA ILE A 34 10.16 15.04 16.88
C ILE A 34 9.19 14.33 15.94
N ILE A 35 9.12 14.83 14.69
CA ILE A 35 8.14 14.36 13.70
C ILE A 35 8.89 13.61 12.58
N GLY A 36 8.52 12.34 12.35
CA GLY A 36 9.16 11.47 11.36
C GLY A 36 10.68 11.35 11.57
N SER A 37 11.15 11.47 12.82
CA SER A 37 12.56 11.63 13.13
C SER A 37 12.97 10.79 14.33
N THR A 38 14.26 10.49 14.42
CA THR A 38 14.82 9.72 15.55
C THR A 38 15.95 10.47 16.24
N VAL A 39 16.01 10.34 17.55
CA VAL A 39 17.12 10.84 18.40
C VAL A 39 17.74 9.67 19.13
N SER A 40 19.04 9.48 19.01
CA SER A 40 19.74 8.36 19.63
C SER A 40 21.09 8.73 20.22
N GLY A 41 21.48 8.02 21.29
CA GLY A 41 22.75 8.15 21.96
C GLY A 41 22.92 7.08 23.03
N LYS A 42 24.11 6.89 23.61
CA LYS A 42 24.25 6.03 24.80
C LYS A 42 23.32 6.54 25.91
N LYS A 43 23.29 7.86 26.09
CA LYS A 43 22.36 8.58 26.94
C LYS A 43 21.59 9.59 26.10
N VAL A 44 20.30 9.77 26.37
CA VAL A 44 19.48 10.83 25.77
C VAL A 44 18.88 11.70 26.86
N GLU A 45 19.12 13.00 26.78
CA GLU A 45 18.55 14.00 27.67
C GLU A 45 17.67 14.95 26.90
N VAL A 46 16.43 15.15 27.38
CA VAL A 46 15.49 16.08 26.81
C VAL A 46 14.94 16.98 27.91
N ASP A 47 15.12 18.28 27.75
CA ASP A 47 14.56 19.30 28.64
C ASP A 47 13.67 20.24 27.86
N THR A 48 12.38 20.10 28.05
CA THR A 48 11.34 20.84 27.30
C THR A 48 10.50 21.65 28.29
N GLY A 49 10.52 22.95 28.14
CA GLY A 49 9.82 23.84 29.07
C GLY A 49 8.29 23.74 29.04
N ARG A 50 7.70 23.22 27.95
CA ARG A 50 6.26 23.07 27.80
C ARG A 50 5.86 21.68 27.33
N ASP A 51 5.74 21.45 26.01
CA ASP A 51 5.18 20.22 25.46
C ASP A 51 6.18 19.46 24.60
N LEU A 52 6.24 18.13 24.78
CA LEU A 52 7.00 17.20 23.95
C LEU A 52 6.02 16.42 23.08
N HIS A 53 6.17 16.53 21.75
CA HIS A 53 5.39 15.76 20.79
C HIS A 53 6.32 14.92 19.92
N ILE A 54 6.08 13.61 19.90
CA ILE A 54 6.80 12.65 19.06
C ILE A 54 5.79 11.94 18.18
N GLN A 55 5.96 12.04 16.85
CA GLN A 55 5.01 11.50 15.88
C GLN A 55 5.73 10.78 14.74
N SER A 56 5.30 9.55 14.46
CA SER A 56 5.68 8.85 13.23
C SER A 56 4.85 9.33 12.05
N LEU A 57 5.47 9.37 10.88
CA LEU A 57 4.81 9.70 9.63
C LEU A 57 4.51 8.42 8.84
N GLN A 58 3.39 8.43 8.13
CA GLN A 58 3.01 7.33 7.26
C GLN A 58 3.35 7.67 5.81
N ASP A 59 4.11 6.80 5.16
CA ASP A 59 4.26 6.84 3.71
C ASP A 59 2.95 6.44 3.05
N VAL A 60 2.67 7.02 1.89
CA VAL A 60 1.45 6.80 1.11
C VAL A 60 1.83 6.38 -0.29
N ASP A 61 1.20 5.31 -0.79
CA ASP A 61 1.31 4.88 -2.19
C ASP A 61 -0.08 4.50 -2.70
N ASN A 62 -0.63 5.37 -3.53
CA ASN A 62 -1.92 5.16 -4.15
C ASN A 62 -1.74 5.03 -5.66
N PHE A 63 -2.28 3.96 -6.21
CA PHE A 63 -2.25 3.69 -7.63
C PHE A 63 -3.65 3.42 -8.15
N LYS A 64 -4.02 4.09 -9.23
CA LYS A 64 -5.27 3.85 -9.96
C LYS A 64 -4.98 3.68 -11.43
N GLU A 65 -5.53 2.63 -12.01
CA GLU A 65 -5.41 2.37 -13.42
C GLU A 65 -6.77 2.03 -14.04
N HIS A 66 -7.02 2.61 -15.20
CA HIS A 66 -8.12 2.25 -16.07
C HIS A 66 -7.60 1.85 -17.43
N SER A 67 -7.86 0.63 -17.83
CA SER A 67 -7.52 0.13 -19.15
C SER A 67 -8.78 -0.18 -19.97
N LYS A 68 -8.74 0.17 -21.26
CA LYS A 68 -9.78 -0.19 -22.22
C LYS A 68 -9.08 -0.78 -23.42
N SER A 69 -9.53 -1.92 -23.87
CA SER A 69 -9.02 -2.53 -25.08
C SER A 69 -10.15 -2.95 -26.01
N ALA A 70 -9.93 -2.77 -27.28
CA ALA A 70 -10.79 -3.30 -28.32
C ALA A 70 -9.89 -3.90 -29.41
N GLY A 71 -10.21 -5.09 -29.81
CA GLY A 71 -9.49 -5.82 -30.86
C GLY A 71 -10.44 -6.48 -31.83
N PHE A 72 -10.00 -6.65 -33.05
CA PHE A 72 -10.66 -7.51 -34.01
C PHE A 72 -9.63 -8.43 -34.64
N SER A 73 -10.03 -9.63 -34.97
CA SER A 73 -9.24 -10.54 -35.77
C SER A 73 -10.09 -11.13 -36.87
N VAL A 74 -9.52 -11.25 -38.06
CA VAL A 74 -10.13 -11.93 -39.20
C VAL A 74 -9.12 -12.95 -39.70
N SER A 75 -9.54 -14.19 -39.84
CA SER A 75 -8.77 -15.24 -40.41
C SER A 75 -9.55 -15.86 -41.57
N SER A 76 -8.94 -16.00 -42.71
CA SER A 76 -9.52 -16.70 -43.84
C SER A 76 -8.49 -17.69 -44.42
N LYS A 77 -8.96 -18.84 -44.87
CA LYS A 77 -8.11 -19.71 -45.71
C LYS A 77 -7.91 -19.05 -47.08
N PRO A 78 -6.83 -19.39 -47.80
CA PRO A 78 -6.67 -18.92 -49.19
C PRO A 78 -7.99 -19.07 -49.94
N ASN A 79 -8.44 -18.02 -50.60
CA ASN A 79 -9.70 -17.90 -51.33
C ASN A 79 -10.95 -17.43 -50.51
N PHE A 80 -10.80 -16.89 -49.33
CA PHE A 80 -11.89 -16.32 -48.51
C PHE A 80 -13.17 -17.18 -48.38
N LYS A 81 -13.07 -18.50 -48.55
CA LYS A 81 -14.24 -19.39 -48.57
C LYS A 81 -14.88 -19.61 -47.18
N ASN A 82 -14.18 -19.38 -46.09
CA ASN A 82 -14.73 -19.53 -44.74
C ASN A 82 -14.06 -18.52 -43.78
N PRO A 83 -14.41 -17.24 -43.86
CA PRO A 83 -13.83 -16.27 -42.97
C PRO A 83 -14.30 -16.53 -41.55
N THR A 84 -13.35 -16.52 -40.61
CA THR A 84 -13.63 -16.49 -39.17
C THR A 84 -13.19 -15.14 -38.63
N GLY A 85 -13.93 -14.59 -37.72
CA GLY A 85 -13.58 -13.31 -37.12
C GLY A 85 -13.98 -13.25 -35.67
N SER A 86 -13.25 -12.41 -34.93
CA SER A 86 -13.62 -12.06 -33.58
C SER A 86 -13.49 -10.57 -33.34
N ILE A 87 -14.38 -10.02 -32.57
CA ILE A 87 -14.31 -8.67 -32.02
C ILE A 87 -14.31 -8.82 -30.51
N ASN A 88 -13.36 -8.19 -29.84
CA ASN A 88 -13.25 -8.23 -28.40
C ASN A 88 -13.17 -6.80 -27.86
N ALA A 89 -13.84 -6.55 -26.78
CA ALA A 89 -13.70 -5.33 -26.00
C ALA A 89 -13.57 -5.68 -24.51
N SER A 90 -12.65 -5.03 -23.83
CA SER A 90 -12.49 -5.22 -22.40
C SER A 90 -12.22 -3.91 -21.67
N VAL A 91 -12.63 -3.85 -20.41
CA VAL A 91 -12.38 -2.76 -19.48
C VAL A 91 -11.74 -3.34 -18.22
N GLY A 92 -10.54 -2.89 -17.92
CA GLY A 92 -9.81 -3.22 -16.70
C GLY A 92 -9.75 -2.03 -15.75
N ARG A 93 -9.74 -2.33 -14.46
CA ARG A 93 -9.56 -1.35 -13.40
C ARG A 93 -8.71 -1.93 -12.30
N ILE A 94 -7.70 -1.14 -11.89
CA ILE A 94 -6.88 -1.40 -10.70
C ILE A 94 -7.01 -0.20 -9.79
N ASP A 95 -7.25 -0.44 -8.52
CA ASP A 95 -7.26 0.58 -7.47
C ASP A 95 -6.47 0.00 -6.29
N SER A 96 -5.35 0.62 -5.97
CA SER A 96 -4.48 0.23 -4.85
C SER A 96 -4.25 1.44 -3.96
N LYS A 97 -4.36 1.23 -2.67
CA LYS A 97 -4.07 2.22 -1.64
C LYS A 97 -3.21 1.58 -0.57
N TRP A 98 -2.12 2.24 -0.24
CA TRP A 98 -1.25 1.84 0.84
C TRP A 98 -0.85 3.05 1.67
N LYS A 99 -0.93 2.89 3.00
CA LYS A 99 -0.53 3.89 3.97
C LYS A 99 0.05 3.19 5.18
N SER A 100 1.34 3.41 5.45
CA SER A 100 2.03 2.73 6.56
C SER A 100 3.20 3.55 7.10
N VAL A 101 3.44 3.43 8.40
CA VAL A 101 4.68 3.89 9.02
C VAL A 101 5.79 2.92 8.60
N THR A 102 6.79 3.43 7.91
CA THR A 102 7.97 2.67 7.48
C THR A 102 9.07 2.74 8.52
N GLU A 103 9.31 3.93 9.06
CA GLU A 103 10.23 4.15 10.17
C GLU A 103 9.53 4.84 11.34
N GLN A 104 9.67 4.25 12.52
CA GLN A 104 9.02 4.74 13.71
C GLN A 104 9.86 5.85 14.36
N ALA A 105 9.24 7.03 14.49
CA ALA A 105 9.85 8.16 15.17
C ALA A 105 10.05 7.86 16.66
N GLY A 106 11.07 8.44 17.24
CA GLY A 106 11.30 8.22 18.66
C GLY A 106 12.63 8.66 19.22
N ILE A 107 12.76 8.39 20.51
CA ILE A 107 13.99 8.53 21.30
C ILE A 107 14.52 7.13 21.58
N TYR A 108 15.77 6.90 21.22
CA TYR A 108 16.44 5.59 21.36
C TYR A 108 17.69 5.75 22.19
N ALA A 109 17.58 5.48 23.49
CA ALA A 109 18.70 5.52 24.41
C ALA A 109 19.39 4.16 24.51
N GLY A 110 20.68 4.17 24.66
CA GLY A 110 21.53 3.00 24.87
C GLY A 110 21.58 2.57 26.34
N GLU A 111 22.74 2.10 26.76
CA GLU A 111 22.97 1.50 28.09
C GLU A 111 22.94 2.51 29.24
N GLU A 112 23.00 3.80 28.93
CA GLU A 112 22.95 4.87 29.94
C GLU A 112 21.55 5.48 30.13
N GLY A 113 20.57 4.99 29.33
CA GLY A 113 19.18 5.35 29.50
C GLY A 113 18.82 6.76 29.04
N TYR A 114 17.70 7.26 29.52
CA TYR A 114 17.23 8.60 29.20
C TYR A 114 16.78 9.37 30.44
N ASP A 115 16.93 10.70 30.38
CA ASP A 115 16.35 11.65 31.33
C ASP A 115 15.55 12.69 30.54
N ILE A 116 14.23 12.56 30.59
CA ILE A 116 13.29 13.40 29.82
C ILE A 116 12.46 14.20 30.82
N ASN A 117 12.63 15.52 30.79
CA ASN A 117 11.91 16.45 31.63
C ASN A 117 11.03 17.35 30.75
N VAL A 118 9.72 17.30 30.98
CA VAL A 118 8.71 18.03 30.21
C VAL A 118 7.85 18.84 31.17
N GLY A 119 7.84 20.15 30.98
CA GLY A 119 7.13 21.07 31.88
C GLY A 119 5.63 20.92 31.90
N ASN A 120 5.02 20.37 30.83
CA ASN A 120 3.57 20.21 30.71
C ASN A 120 3.19 18.82 30.18
N SER A 121 3.01 18.62 28.88
CA SER A 121 2.49 17.36 28.33
C SER A 121 3.47 16.63 27.42
N THR A 122 3.41 15.30 27.44
CA THR A 122 4.10 14.43 26.48
C THR A 122 3.06 13.69 25.64
N THR A 123 3.14 13.83 24.31
CA THR A 123 2.27 13.12 23.35
C THR A 123 3.11 12.25 22.44
N LEU A 124 2.78 10.97 22.37
CA LEU A 124 3.36 10.01 21.45
C LEU A 124 2.28 9.56 20.45
N GLU A 125 2.57 9.68 19.13
CA GLU A 125 1.69 9.19 18.07
C GLU A 125 2.44 8.17 17.21
N GLY A 126 2.15 6.87 17.41
CA GLY A 126 2.89 5.78 16.76
C GLY A 126 4.41 5.83 17.04
N ALA A 127 4.82 6.36 18.17
CA ALA A 127 6.19 6.74 18.46
C ALA A 127 6.76 5.99 19.68
N LEU A 128 8.09 5.89 19.75
CA LEU A 128 8.77 5.16 20.80
C LEU A 128 9.68 6.07 21.64
N ILE A 129 9.70 5.82 22.96
CA ILE A 129 10.81 6.17 23.85
C ILE A 129 11.40 4.86 24.33
N LYS A 130 12.51 4.44 23.74
CA LYS A 130 13.13 3.13 23.98
C LYS A 130 14.50 3.28 24.61
N SER A 131 14.83 2.37 25.53
CA SER A 131 16.14 2.29 26.16
C SER A 131 16.60 0.84 26.27
N ASN A 132 17.91 0.64 26.17
CA ASN A 132 18.57 -0.63 26.48
C ASN A 132 19.09 -0.68 27.92
N ALA A 133 18.92 0.39 28.69
CA ALA A 133 19.36 0.49 30.06
C ALA A 133 18.38 -0.16 31.05
N PRO A 134 18.83 -0.53 32.24
CA PRO A 134 17.93 -0.87 33.34
C PRO A 134 16.97 0.29 33.63
N LYS A 135 15.73 -0.01 34.08
CA LYS A 135 14.71 1.00 34.33
C LYS A 135 15.15 2.12 35.30
N THR A 136 16.06 1.84 36.20
CA THR A 136 16.63 2.81 37.15
C THR A 136 17.41 3.95 36.49
N LYS A 137 17.80 3.79 35.25
CA LYS A 137 18.47 4.81 34.43
C LYS A 137 17.50 5.54 33.47
N ASN A 138 16.23 5.18 33.46
CA ASN A 138 15.22 5.77 32.61
C ASN A 138 14.30 6.66 33.45
N LYS A 139 14.23 7.93 33.11
CA LYS A 139 13.40 8.88 33.79
C LYS A 139 12.59 9.72 32.82
N LEU A 140 11.28 9.73 33.01
CA LEU A 140 10.34 10.62 32.33
C LEU A 140 9.54 11.41 33.34
N THR A 141 9.67 12.72 33.33
CA THR A 141 8.89 13.65 34.14
C THR A 141 7.99 14.46 33.23
N THR A 142 6.70 14.36 33.40
CA THR A 142 5.68 15.11 32.63
C THR A 142 4.42 15.24 33.49
N LYS A 143 3.61 16.29 33.25
CA LYS A 143 2.32 16.44 33.96
C LYS A 143 1.24 15.54 33.37
N SER A 144 1.28 15.32 32.06
CA SER A 144 0.37 14.42 31.37
C SER A 144 1.09 13.64 30.29
N LEU A 145 0.64 12.41 30.07
CA LEU A 145 1.16 11.52 29.03
C LEU A 145 -0.03 11.02 28.19
N GLU A 146 0.04 11.25 26.91
CA GLU A 146 -0.93 10.73 25.93
C GLU A 146 -0.19 9.83 24.91
N MET A 147 -0.70 8.62 24.70
CA MET A 147 -0.18 7.69 23.70
C MET A 147 -1.28 7.32 22.72
N LYS A 148 -1.01 7.54 21.43
CA LYS A 148 -1.91 7.24 20.31
C LYS A 148 -1.21 6.31 19.34
N ASP A 149 -1.88 5.26 18.95
CA ASP A 149 -1.41 4.34 17.93
C ASP A 149 -1.80 4.82 16.53
N ILE A 150 -0.97 4.52 15.54
CA ILE A 150 -1.23 4.83 14.13
C ILE A 150 -1.72 3.57 13.42
N LYS A 151 -2.86 3.67 12.74
CA LYS A 151 -3.41 2.57 11.93
C LYS A 151 -2.83 2.62 10.53
N ASN A 152 -2.24 1.50 10.10
CA ASN A 152 -1.74 1.30 8.76
C ASN A 152 -2.75 0.48 7.95
N GLU A 153 -2.90 0.83 6.68
CA GLU A 153 -3.87 0.18 5.79
C GLU A 153 -3.24 -0.10 4.42
N ALA A 154 -3.57 -1.26 3.87
CA ALA A 154 -3.31 -1.61 2.48
C ALA A 154 -4.59 -2.20 1.90
N GLU A 155 -5.04 -1.65 0.78
CA GLU A 155 -6.21 -2.14 0.05
C GLU A 155 -5.89 -2.22 -1.44
N TYR A 156 -6.35 -3.26 -2.10
CA TYR A 156 -6.35 -3.31 -3.55
C TYR A 156 -7.65 -3.90 -4.09
N THR A 157 -8.03 -3.42 -5.25
CA THR A 157 -9.14 -3.94 -6.03
C THR A 157 -8.70 -4.05 -7.48
N TYR A 158 -8.93 -5.21 -8.06
CA TYR A 158 -8.70 -5.47 -9.47
C TYR A 158 -9.99 -5.99 -10.10
N SER A 159 -10.33 -5.49 -11.26
CA SER A 159 -11.41 -6.02 -12.08
C SER A 159 -11.07 -5.91 -13.56
N ASN A 160 -11.44 -6.92 -14.32
CA ASN A 160 -11.33 -6.88 -15.78
C ASN A 160 -12.57 -7.57 -16.36
N ASN A 161 -13.36 -6.83 -17.08
CA ASN A 161 -14.58 -7.32 -17.72
C ASN A 161 -14.52 -7.06 -19.21
N GLY A 162 -14.95 -8.01 -19.99
CA GLY A 162 -14.95 -7.90 -21.43
C GLY A 162 -16.15 -8.60 -22.08
N ILE A 163 -16.30 -8.33 -23.33
CA ILE A 163 -17.25 -9.00 -24.21
C ILE A 163 -16.57 -9.32 -25.52
N GLY A 164 -16.79 -10.50 -26.01
CA GLY A 164 -16.32 -10.94 -27.32
C GLY A 164 -17.51 -11.32 -28.21
N TYR A 165 -17.33 -11.16 -29.49
CA TYR A 165 -18.22 -11.71 -30.51
C TYR A 165 -17.39 -12.49 -31.51
N ASN A 166 -17.71 -13.77 -31.65
CA ASN A 166 -17.03 -14.65 -32.59
C ASN A 166 -17.93 -14.99 -33.76
N TYR A 167 -17.42 -14.85 -34.96
CA TYR A 167 -18.09 -15.13 -36.19
C TYR A 167 -17.45 -16.32 -36.93
N TYR A 168 -18.29 -17.21 -37.47
CA TYR A 168 -17.87 -18.31 -38.30
C TYR A 168 -18.61 -18.25 -39.65
N GLY A 169 -17.89 -18.02 -40.76
CA GLY A 169 -18.43 -17.59 -42.03
C GLY A 169 -19.16 -18.65 -42.87
N SER A 170 -19.19 -19.91 -42.47
CA SER A 170 -19.85 -20.97 -43.24
C SER A 170 -20.77 -21.81 -42.37
N LYS A 171 -22.06 -21.49 -42.46
CA LYS A 171 -23.14 -22.30 -41.85
C LYS A 171 -23.14 -23.75 -42.38
N LYS A 172 -22.96 -23.92 -43.70
CA LYS A 172 -22.95 -25.23 -44.37
C LYS A 172 -21.84 -26.14 -43.82
N LYS A 173 -20.64 -25.59 -43.67
CA LYS A 173 -19.51 -26.35 -43.16
C LYS A 173 -19.65 -26.67 -41.66
N LEU A 174 -20.29 -25.80 -40.92
CA LEU A 174 -20.60 -26.04 -39.52
C LEU A 174 -21.60 -27.19 -39.37
N GLU A 175 -22.65 -27.28 -40.21
CA GLU A 175 -23.59 -28.39 -40.23
C GLU A 175 -22.91 -29.72 -40.67
N GLU A 176 -22.00 -29.69 -41.63
CA GLU A 176 -21.23 -30.84 -42.03
C GLU A 176 -20.34 -31.36 -40.88
N MET A 177 -19.75 -30.48 -40.09
CA MET A 177 -18.97 -30.84 -38.90
C MET A 177 -19.83 -31.47 -37.83
N LYS A 178 -21.06 -31.06 -37.66
CA LYS A 178 -22.01 -31.61 -36.70
C LYS A 178 -22.18 -33.12 -36.88
N THR A 179 -22.12 -33.60 -38.12
CA THR A 179 -22.29 -34.99 -38.47
C THR A 179 -20.94 -35.75 -38.47
N ASN A 180 -19.88 -35.12 -38.97
CA ASN A 180 -18.61 -35.79 -39.26
C ASN A 180 -17.53 -35.55 -38.19
N ASP A 181 -17.63 -34.47 -37.42
CA ASP A 181 -16.70 -34.09 -36.37
C ASP A 181 -17.43 -33.32 -35.24
N LYS A 182 -18.22 -34.06 -34.47
CA LYS A 182 -19.03 -33.49 -33.39
C LYS A 182 -18.16 -32.73 -32.37
N LYS A 183 -16.98 -33.23 -32.04
CA LYS A 183 -16.11 -32.58 -31.06
C LYS A 183 -15.59 -31.24 -31.58
N GLY A 184 -15.22 -31.14 -32.85
CA GLY A 184 -14.85 -29.90 -33.50
C GLY A 184 -16.02 -28.94 -33.64
N TYR A 185 -17.23 -29.46 -33.97
CA TYR A 185 -18.46 -28.70 -34.01
C TYR A 185 -18.77 -28.06 -32.65
N ASP A 186 -18.80 -28.83 -31.57
CA ASP A 186 -19.12 -28.34 -30.23
C ASP A 186 -18.12 -27.26 -29.77
N LYS A 187 -16.85 -27.44 -30.07
CA LYS A 187 -15.81 -26.45 -29.77
C LYS A 187 -16.01 -25.12 -30.49
N ILE A 188 -16.46 -25.15 -31.75
CA ILE A 188 -16.70 -23.94 -32.53
C ILE A 188 -18.05 -23.35 -32.17
N TYR A 189 -19.10 -24.16 -32.11
CA TYR A 189 -20.49 -23.73 -31.88
C TYR A 189 -20.67 -23.03 -30.54
N ASN A 190 -20.08 -23.58 -29.49
CA ASN A 190 -20.15 -23.01 -28.15
C ASN A 190 -19.39 -21.67 -28.01
N ASN A 191 -18.57 -21.31 -29.00
CA ASN A 191 -17.81 -20.09 -29.03
C ASN A 191 -18.28 -19.10 -30.11
N ILE A 192 -19.37 -19.39 -30.85
CA ILE A 192 -19.95 -18.46 -31.82
C ILE A 192 -20.92 -17.50 -31.11
N GLY A 193 -20.90 -16.24 -31.55
CA GLY A 193 -21.77 -15.21 -31.03
C GLY A 193 -21.15 -14.46 -29.87
N LEU A 194 -21.97 -13.98 -28.98
CA LEU A 194 -21.56 -13.22 -27.80
C LEU A 194 -20.93 -14.13 -26.75
N VAL A 195 -19.67 -13.86 -26.44
CA VAL A 195 -18.93 -14.56 -25.39
C VAL A 195 -18.56 -13.52 -24.31
N PRO A 196 -19.20 -13.55 -23.15
CA PRO A 196 -18.80 -12.72 -22.04
C PRO A 196 -17.42 -13.16 -21.55
N ASN A 197 -16.49 -12.23 -21.45
CA ASN A 197 -15.21 -12.42 -20.81
C ASN A 197 -15.26 -11.74 -19.43
N LEU A 198 -15.89 -12.41 -18.49
CA LEU A 198 -15.95 -11.96 -17.11
C LEU A 198 -14.61 -12.31 -16.46
N GLY A 199 -13.72 -11.33 -16.38
CA GLY A 199 -12.48 -11.46 -15.64
C GLY A 199 -12.77 -11.67 -14.16
N VAL A 200 -11.99 -12.51 -13.52
CA VAL A 200 -12.09 -12.70 -12.06
C VAL A 200 -11.59 -11.43 -11.40
N GLY A 201 -12.49 -10.69 -10.78
CA GLY A 201 -12.13 -9.58 -9.91
C GLY A 201 -11.42 -10.11 -8.67
N SER A 202 -10.42 -9.39 -8.18
CA SER A 202 -9.72 -9.68 -6.94
C SER A 202 -9.70 -8.43 -6.07
N LYS A 203 -9.85 -8.63 -4.77
CA LYS A 203 -9.70 -7.56 -3.78
C LYS A 203 -8.98 -8.11 -2.56
N GLY A 204 -8.15 -7.29 -1.95
CA GLY A 204 -7.48 -7.61 -0.71
C GLY A 204 -7.42 -6.40 0.20
N LYS A 205 -7.37 -6.67 1.50
CA LYS A 205 -7.22 -5.66 2.53
C LYS A 205 -6.33 -6.20 3.63
N ALA A 206 -5.32 -5.42 4.02
CA ALA A 206 -4.47 -5.69 5.16
C ALA A 206 -4.45 -4.47 6.08
N ARG A 207 -4.33 -4.70 7.37
CA ARG A 207 -4.23 -3.67 8.40
C ARG A 207 -3.18 -4.06 9.42
N SER A 208 -2.46 -3.06 9.91
CA SER A 208 -1.56 -3.19 11.03
C SER A 208 -1.65 -1.94 11.90
N THR A 209 -1.00 -1.98 13.06
CA THR A 209 -0.99 -0.85 13.98
C THR A 209 0.44 -0.58 14.39
N THR A 210 0.91 0.65 14.23
CA THR A 210 2.16 1.13 14.80
C THR A 210 1.86 1.66 16.19
N GLN A 211 2.28 0.91 17.19
CA GLN A 211 1.99 1.21 18.60
C GLN A 211 2.94 2.27 19.15
N SER A 212 2.41 3.14 19.99
CA SER A 212 3.20 4.00 20.86
C SER A 212 3.63 3.23 22.09
N ALA A 213 4.90 3.34 22.47
CA ALA A 213 5.40 2.70 23.68
C ALA A 213 6.54 3.47 24.34
N ILE A 214 6.69 3.25 25.64
CA ILE A 214 7.78 3.75 26.44
C ILE A 214 8.43 2.56 27.15
N SER A 215 9.77 2.47 27.13
CA SER A 215 10.49 1.51 27.95
C SER A 215 10.27 1.79 29.42
N ASP A 216 10.29 0.74 30.24
CA ASP A 216 10.07 0.83 31.68
C ASP A 216 10.83 1.99 32.32
N VAL A 217 10.10 2.82 33.04
CA VAL A 217 10.61 3.97 33.80
C VAL A 217 10.63 3.66 35.29
N TYR A 218 11.49 4.36 35.99
CA TYR A 218 11.52 4.36 37.45
C TYR A 218 10.59 5.45 37.97
#